data_57bc6de03c8ee3eba9ad8b6d3df2bb02
#
_entry.id   57bc6de03c8ee3eba9ad8b6d3df2bb02
#
_cell.length_a   1.000
_cell.length_b   1.000
_cell.length_c   1.000
_cell.angle_alpha   90.00
_cell.angle_beta   90.00
_cell.angle_gamma   90.00
#
_symmetry.space_group_name_H-M   'P 1'
#
loop_
_entity.id
_entity.type
_entity.pdbx_description
1 polymer ?
#
loop_
_entity_poly.entity_id
_entity_poly.type
_entity_poly.pdbx_seq_one_letter_code
_entity_poly.pdbx_strand_id
1 'polypeptide(L)'
;MSWAKLSPRTIQSGAKSTHGPTGKGNPWLRGALGEAAAAAARTDTFLGARYRRLVKRRGHMKALVAVARSILVIVWQLINDPTARYRDLGADHYQRHTDPERKTRDLVRQLQGLGHQVTLAPAAA
;
A
#
# COMPACT_ATOMS: atom_id res chain seq x y z
N MET A 1 -5.06 11.28 -11.49
CA MET A 1 -4.20 10.07 -11.49
C MET A 1 -3.86 9.60 -12.89
N SER A 2 -4.80 9.67 -13.79
CA SER A 2 -4.60 9.26 -15.18
C SER A 2 -3.54 10.11 -15.91
N TRP A 3 -3.44 11.39 -15.61
CA TRP A 3 -2.43 12.29 -16.16
C TRP A 3 -0.99 11.88 -15.80
N ALA A 4 -0.73 11.51 -14.56
CA ALA A 4 0.59 11.05 -14.12
C ALA A 4 0.90 9.61 -14.55
N LYS A 5 -0.08 8.90 -15.10
CA LYS A 5 0.04 7.49 -15.55
C LYS A 5 0.59 6.53 -14.48
N LEU A 6 0.33 6.80 -13.21
CA LEU A 6 0.70 5.92 -12.09
C LEU A 6 -0.32 4.81 -11.83
N SER A 7 -1.44 4.83 -12.51
CA SER A 7 -2.43 3.75 -12.47
C SER A 7 -2.18 2.76 -13.60
N PRO A 8 -2.10 1.46 -13.33
CA PRO A 8 -2.02 0.46 -14.37
C PRO A 8 -3.30 0.45 -15.21
N ARG A 9 -3.18 0.17 -16.49
CA ARG A 9 -4.34 -0.02 -17.37
C ARG A 9 -4.95 -1.38 -17.12
N THR A 10 -6.26 -1.45 -17.14
CA THR A 10 -6.97 -2.73 -17.20
C THR A 10 -7.11 -3.12 -18.66
N ILE A 11 -6.60 -4.29 -19.01
CA ILE A 11 -6.75 -4.87 -20.34
C ILE A 11 -7.80 -5.97 -20.21
N GLN A 12 -8.93 -5.77 -20.88
CA GLN A 12 -10.01 -6.74 -20.89
C GLN A 12 -10.10 -7.34 -22.30
N SER A 13 -9.97 -8.66 -22.37
CA SER A 13 -10.16 -9.44 -23.59
C SER A 13 -11.10 -10.60 -23.28
N GLY A 14 -12.34 -10.46 -23.69
CA GLY A 14 -13.39 -11.43 -23.36
C GLY A 14 -13.61 -11.56 -21.85
N ALA A 15 -13.58 -12.75 -21.32
CA ALA A 15 -13.76 -13.03 -19.88
C ALA A 15 -12.49 -12.79 -19.04
N LYS A 16 -11.35 -12.50 -19.65
CA LYS A 16 -10.09 -12.28 -18.94
C LYS A 16 -9.82 -10.79 -18.77
N SER A 17 -9.64 -10.37 -17.51
CA SER A 17 -9.17 -9.04 -17.15
C SER A 17 -7.74 -9.12 -16.61
N THR A 18 -6.81 -8.45 -17.27
CA THR A 18 -5.42 -8.38 -16.85
C THR A 18 -4.99 -6.93 -16.62
N HIS A 19 -4.06 -6.74 -15.68
CA HIS A 19 -3.49 -5.43 -15.42
C HIS A 19 -2.29 -5.19 -16.35
N GLY A 20 -2.42 -4.18 -17.19
CA GLY A 20 -1.33 -3.73 -18.05
C GLY A 20 -0.31 -2.85 -17.30
N PRO A 21 0.81 -2.50 -17.95
CA PRO A 21 1.79 -1.59 -17.37
C PRO A 21 1.23 -0.18 -17.21
N THR A 22 1.89 0.62 -16.37
CA THR A 22 1.64 2.06 -16.28
C THR A 22 2.05 2.76 -17.58
N GLY A 23 1.31 3.79 -18.01
CA GLY A 23 1.66 4.58 -19.19
C GLY A 23 2.91 5.45 -18.98
N LYS A 24 3.38 6.08 -20.08
CA LYS A 24 4.58 6.95 -20.02
C LYS A 24 4.42 8.16 -19.09
N GLY A 25 3.36 8.91 -19.19
CA GLY A 25 3.11 10.10 -18.36
C GLY A 25 4.22 11.15 -18.42
N ASN A 26 4.29 12.01 -17.42
CA ASN A 26 5.33 13.02 -17.26
C ASN A 26 6.59 12.39 -16.62
N PRO A 27 7.73 12.31 -17.32
CA PRO A 27 8.92 11.66 -16.79
C PRO A 27 9.54 12.38 -15.59
N TRP A 28 9.47 13.69 -15.54
CA TRP A 28 9.99 14.50 -14.42
C TRP A 28 9.20 14.22 -13.13
N LEU A 29 7.89 14.25 -13.22
CA LEU A 29 7.01 13.94 -12.09
C LEU A 29 7.20 12.50 -11.62
N ARG A 30 7.33 11.56 -12.54
CA ARG A 30 7.59 10.15 -12.18
C ARG A 30 8.91 9.97 -11.47
N GLY A 31 9.97 10.65 -11.94
CA GLY A 31 11.27 10.63 -11.29
C GLY A 31 11.22 11.19 -9.87
N ALA A 32 10.65 12.36 -9.69
CA ALA A 32 10.50 13.01 -8.39
C ALA A 32 9.68 12.16 -7.41
N LEU A 33 8.54 11.61 -7.87
CA LEU A 33 7.69 10.75 -7.05
C LEU A 33 8.37 9.41 -6.74
N GLY A 34 9.16 8.87 -7.65
CA GLY A 34 9.94 7.64 -7.45
C GLY A 34 10.99 7.82 -6.34
N GLU A 35 11.73 8.93 -6.37
CA GLU A 35 12.71 9.27 -5.31
C GLU A 35 12.01 9.49 -3.97
N ALA A 36 10.91 10.23 -3.96
CA ALA A 36 10.13 10.47 -2.75
C ALA A 36 9.56 9.14 -2.17
N ALA A 37 9.09 8.25 -3.02
CA ALA A 37 8.60 6.94 -2.60
C ALA A 37 9.72 6.06 -2.04
N ALA A 38 10.90 6.07 -2.67
CA ALA A 38 12.06 5.32 -2.18
C ALA A 38 12.54 5.83 -0.82
N ALA A 39 12.53 7.15 -0.61
CA ALA A 39 12.84 7.75 0.68
C ALA A 39 11.79 7.39 1.74
N ALA A 40 10.51 7.53 1.42
CA ALA A 40 9.40 7.19 2.32
C ALA A 40 9.38 5.72 2.72
N ALA A 41 9.78 4.82 1.83
CA ALA A 41 9.86 3.38 2.11
C ALA A 41 10.79 3.02 3.26
N ARG A 42 11.77 3.87 3.54
CA ARG A 42 12.77 3.67 4.62
C ARG A 42 12.34 4.27 5.95
N THR A 43 11.23 4.95 6.01
CA THR A 43 10.78 5.66 7.21
C THR A 43 9.80 4.81 8.03
N ASP A 44 9.72 5.13 9.32
CA ASP A 44 8.73 4.56 10.23
C ASP A 44 7.44 5.40 10.24
N THR A 45 6.81 5.49 9.06
CA THR A 45 5.62 6.28 8.79
C THR A 45 4.55 5.42 8.14
N PHE A 46 3.35 5.99 7.95
CA PHE A 46 2.27 5.33 7.20
C PHE A 46 2.72 4.90 5.79
N LEU A 47 3.44 5.76 5.07
CA LEU A 47 3.92 5.43 3.72
C LEU A 47 4.98 4.32 3.75
N GLY A 48 5.87 4.33 4.73
CA GLY A 48 6.83 3.25 4.94
C GLY A 48 6.15 1.92 5.28
N ALA A 49 5.13 1.95 6.14
CA ALA A 49 4.33 0.77 6.47
C ALA A 49 3.56 0.24 5.25
N ARG A 50 3.01 1.14 4.42
CA ARG A 50 2.36 0.79 3.17
C ARG A 50 3.32 0.08 2.22
N TYR A 51 4.54 0.60 2.07
CA TYR A 51 5.57 -0.06 1.27
C TYR A 51 5.88 -1.47 1.78
N ARG A 52 6.21 -1.62 3.07
CA ARG A 52 6.54 -2.91 3.68
C ARG A 52 5.42 -3.95 3.54
N ARG A 53 4.17 -3.50 3.63
CA ARG A 53 3.00 -4.36 3.41
C ARG A 53 2.89 -4.83 1.96
N LEU A 54 3.12 -3.94 1.01
CA LEU A 54 2.95 -4.22 -0.42
C LEU A 54 4.12 -5.00 -1.02
N VAL A 55 5.36 -4.73 -0.58
CA VAL A 55 6.55 -5.39 -1.15
C VAL A 55 6.52 -6.90 -0.98
N LYS A 56 6.00 -7.39 0.13
CA LYS A 56 5.87 -8.83 0.41
C LYS A 56 4.93 -9.55 -0.56
N ARG A 57 3.95 -8.83 -1.12
CA ARG A 57 2.91 -9.40 -1.98
C ARG A 57 3.10 -9.10 -3.45
N ARG A 58 3.67 -7.96 -3.77
CA ARG A 58 3.70 -7.41 -5.13
C ARG A 58 5.09 -7.15 -5.68
N GLY A 59 6.12 -7.23 -4.82
CA GLY A 59 7.49 -6.91 -5.18
C GLY A 59 7.83 -5.42 -5.11
N HIS A 60 9.11 -5.13 -5.24
CA HIS A 60 9.67 -3.79 -5.00
C HIS A 60 9.10 -2.70 -5.92
N MET A 61 9.11 -2.93 -7.23
CA MET A 61 8.70 -1.90 -8.20
C MET A 61 7.21 -1.54 -8.07
N LYS A 62 6.35 -2.53 -7.92
CA LYS A 62 4.91 -2.29 -7.73
C LYS A 62 4.60 -1.62 -6.41
N ALA A 63 5.34 -1.94 -5.35
CA ALA A 63 5.22 -1.29 -4.06
C ALA A 63 5.63 0.19 -4.13
N LEU A 64 6.73 0.51 -4.80
CA LEU A 64 7.16 1.90 -5.02
C LEU A 64 6.13 2.71 -5.82
N VAL A 65 5.59 2.15 -6.89
CA VAL A 65 4.56 2.83 -7.70
C VAL A 65 3.30 3.10 -6.86
N ALA A 66 2.90 2.17 -6.01
CA ALA A 66 1.75 2.35 -5.13
C ALA A 66 1.99 3.45 -4.08
N VAL A 67 3.19 3.54 -3.51
CA VAL A 67 3.58 4.61 -2.58
C VAL A 67 3.66 5.96 -3.31
N ALA A 68 4.26 6.00 -4.49
CA ALA A 68 4.32 7.21 -5.33
C ALA A 68 2.92 7.74 -5.65
N ARG A 69 1.97 6.87 -5.97
CA ARG A 69 0.57 7.23 -6.16
C ARG A 69 -0.06 7.83 -4.89
N SER A 70 0.23 7.26 -3.73
CA SER A 70 -0.26 7.79 -2.45
C SER A 70 0.28 9.18 -2.18
N ILE A 71 1.57 9.41 -2.45
CA ILE A 71 2.19 10.74 -2.32
C ILE A 71 1.51 11.75 -3.26
N LEU A 72 1.25 11.37 -4.50
CA LEU A 72 0.57 12.24 -5.47
C LEU A 72 -0.85 12.61 -5.01
N VAL A 73 -1.60 11.68 -4.43
CA VAL A 73 -2.93 11.95 -3.85
C VAL A 73 -2.83 12.97 -2.71
N ILE A 74 -1.87 12.79 -1.82
CA ILE A 74 -1.63 13.71 -0.70
C ILE A 74 -1.29 15.12 -1.23
N VAL A 75 -0.36 15.22 -2.17
CA VAL A 75 0.02 16.49 -2.80
C VAL A 75 -1.19 17.16 -3.45
N TRP A 76 -1.99 16.40 -4.18
CA TRP A 76 -3.21 16.91 -4.80
C TRP A 76 -4.19 17.48 -3.77
N GLN A 77 -4.43 16.77 -2.67
CA GLN A 77 -5.29 17.25 -1.59
C GLN A 77 -4.76 18.53 -0.94
N LEU A 78 -3.45 18.59 -0.67
CA LEU A 78 -2.83 19.77 -0.07
C LEU A 78 -2.89 21.00 -0.98
N ILE A 79 -2.79 20.82 -2.30
CA ILE A 79 -2.90 21.93 -3.26
C ILE A 79 -4.33 22.43 -3.37
N ASN A 80 -5.31 21.51 -3.37
CA ASN A 80 -6.73 21.88 -3.58
C ASN A 80 -7.44 22.39 -2.32
N ASP A 81 -6.91 22.14 -1.13
CA ASP A 81 -7.48 22.59 0.14
C ASP A 81 -6.45 23.41 0.91
N PRO A 82 -6.57 24.77 0.93
CA PRO A 82 -5.66 25.63 1.65
C PRO A 82 -5.63 25.40 3.18
N THR A 83 -6.68 24.80 3.73
CA THR A 83 -6.78 24.50 5.17
C THR A 83 -6.18 23.15 5.53
N ALA A 84 -5.94 22.28 4.54
CA ALA A 84 -5.39 20.98 4.77
C ALA A 84 -3.93 21.05 5.25
N ARG A 85 -3.59 20.21 6.20
CA ARG A 85 -2.22 20.00 6.67
C ARG A 85 -1.90 18.51 6.60
N TYR A 86 -0.67 18.21 6.25
CA TYR A 86 -0.22 16.83 6.26
C TYR A 86 -0.11 16.34 7.71
N ARG A 87 -0.74 15.19 7.96
CA ARG A 87 -0.60 14.45 9.21
C ARG A 87 -0.27 13.01 8.86
N ASP A 88 0.85 12.53 9.40
CA ASP A 88 1.18 11.12 9.23
C ASP A 88 0.21 10.24 10.02
N LEU A 89 -0.33 9.21 9.36
CA LEU A 89 -1.27 8.27 9.99
C LEU A 89 -0.58 7.27 10.92
N GLY A 90 0.76 7.23 10.90
CA GLY A 90 1.57 6.33 11.72
C GLY A 90 1.83 4.98 11.06
N ALA A 91 2.95 4.37 11.44
CA ALA A 91 3.36 3.07 10.93
C ALA A 91 2.42 1.93 11.34
N ASP A 92 1.69 2.12 12.41
CA ASP A 92 0.73 1.17 12.99
C ASP A 92 -0.71 1.32 12.45
N HIS A 93 -0.93 2.22 11.47
CA HIS A 93 -2.26 2.53 10.94
C HIS A 93 -3.02 1.28 10.50
N TYR A 94 -2.38 0.39 9.74
CA TYR A 94 -3.02 -0.83 9.26
C TYR A 94 -3.34 -1.81 10.39
N GLN A 95 -2.52 -1.86 11.43
CA GLN A 95 -2.76 -2.72 12.60
C GLN A 95 -3.98 -2.23 13.39
N ARG A 96 -4.08 -0.93 13.62
CA ARG A 96 -5.20 -0.30 14.33
C ARG A 96 -6.54 -0.45 13.61
N HIS A 97 -6.52 -0.54 12.27
CA HIS A 97 -7.71 -0.66 11.44
C HIS A 97 -7.98 -2.10 10.96
N THR A 98 -7.23 -3.07 11.48
CA THR A 98 -7.47 -4.49 11.19
C THR A 98 -8.45 -5.04 12.22
N ASP A 99 -9.47 -5.74 11.75
CA ASP A 99 -10.37 -6.50 12.61
C ASP A 99 -9.57 -7.63 13.31
N PRO A 100 -9.42 -7.57 14.65
CA PRO A 100 -8.59 -8.51 15.38
C PRO A 100 -9.13 -9.95 15.29
N GLU A 101 -10.44 -10.14 15.29
CA GLU A 101 -11.04 -11.47 15.20
C GLU A 101 -10.78 -12.12 13.83
N ARG A 102 -10.94 -11.34 12.77
CA ARG A 102 -10.64 -11.81 11.42
C ARG A 102 -9.15 -12.15 11.29
N LYS A 103 -8.28 -11.31 11.81
CA LYS A 103 -6.83 -11.56 11.77
C LYS A 103 -6.46 -12.82 12.54
N THR A 104 -7.05 -13.04 13.70
CA THR A 104 -6.83 -14.23 14.52
C THR A 104 -7.26 -15.49 13.78
N ARG A 105 -8.45 -15.49 13.17
CA ARG A 105 -8.93 -16.63 12.37
C ARG A 105 -8.02 -16.96 11.19
N ASP A 106 -7.51 -15.93 10.50
CA ASP A 106 -6.61 -16.14 9.37
C ASP A 106 -5.28 -16.73 9.81
N LEU A 107 -4.71 -16.27 10.94
CA LEU A 107 -3.47 -16.82 11.52
C LEU A 107 -3.64 -18.26 11.99
N VAL A 108 -4.75 -18.58 12.64
CA VAL A 108 -5.08 -19.95 13.06
C VAL A 108 -5.16 -20.87 11.84
N ARG A 109 -5.84 -20.43 10.79
CA ARG A 109 -5.96 -21.22 9.55
C ARG A 109 -4.61 -21.47 8.90
N GLN A 110 -3.72 -20.46 8.89
CA GLN A 110 -2.36 -20.61 8.37
C GLN A 110 -1.54 -21.63 9.17
N LEU A 111 -1.59 -21.58 10.50
CA LEU A 111 -0.90 -22.52 11.37
C LEU A 111 -1.44 -23.94 11.21
N GLN A 112 -2.76 -24.11 11.11
CA GLN A 112 -3.38 -25.40 10.84
C GLN A 112 -2.97 -25.96 9.49
N GLY A 113 -2.85 -25.10 8.46
CA GLY A 113 -2.35 -25.49 7.14
C GLY A 113 -0.90 -25.97 7.14
N LEU A 114 -0.10 -25.56 8.12
CA LEU A 114 1.27 -26.04 8.34
C LEU A 114 1.35 -27.31 9.20
N GLY A 115 0.21 -27.87 9.59
CA GLY A 115 0.14 -29.10 10.38
C GLY A 115 0.15 -28.89 11.89
N HIS A 116 -0.06 -27.67 12.38
CA HIS A 116 -0.12 -27.38 13.81
C HIS A 116 -1.55 -27.45 14.35
N GLN A 117 -1.68 -27.98 15.55
CA GLN A 117 -2.91 -27.85 16.33
C GLN A 117 -2.85 -26.56 17.12
N VAL A 118 -3.85 -25.69 16.94
CA VAL A 118 -3.84 -24.34 17.53
C VAL A 118 -4.89 -24.26 18.63
N THR A 119 -4.43 -23.85 19.81
CA THR A 119 -5.29 -23.53 20.95
C THR A 119 -5.08 -22.07 21.32
N LEU A 120 -6.15 -21.30 21.45
CA LEU A 120 -6.10 -19.89 21.82
C LEU A 120 -6.53 -19.73 23.27
N ALA A 121 -5.74 -18.95 24.00
CA ALA A 121 -6.11 -18.46 25.31
C ALA A 121 -6.06 -16.93 25.32
N PRO A 122 -7.02 -16.22 25.96
CA PRO A 122 -6.95 -14.77 26.08
C PRO A 122 -5.70 -14.37 26.86
N ALA A 123 -5.05 -13.30 26.43
CA ALA A 123 -3.93 -12.74 27.16
C ALA A 123 -4.43 -12.25 28.54
N ALA A 124 -3.66 -12.53 29.57
CA ALA A 124 -3.92 -11.96 30.88
C ALA A 124 -3.76 -10.44 30.79
N ALA A 125 -4.74 -9.71 31.29
CA ALA A 125 -4.72 -8.26 31.31
C ALA A 125 -3.67 -7.73 32.30
#